data_a82a05048a4bd705c84bf084c8afaf8a
#
_entry.id   a82a05048a4bd705c84bf084c8afaf8a
#
_cell.length_a   1.000
_cell.length_b   1.000
_cell.length_c   1.000
_cell.angle_alpha   90.00
_cell.angle_beta   90.00
_cell.angle_gamma   90.00
#
_symmetry.space_group_name_H-M   'P 1'
#
loop_
_entity.id
_entity.type
_entity.pdbx_description
1 polymer ?
#
loop_
_entity_poly.entity_id
_entity_poly.type
_entity_poly.pdbx_seq_one_letter_code
_entity_poly.pdbx_strand_id
1 'polypeptide(L)'
;YFLGLQERIVSAAGELDGQPFLTDAWQRPAGGKLEGDGITRLIENGNVLERGGCNFSHVKGQALPPSATAHRPELAGAPFEAMGVSLVFHPRNPYVPTVHMNVRCFAALPAGREPVVWFGGGMDLTPYYGFEEDAVHFHRACRDALAPFGANLHPRFKKWCDEYFYLKHRNEPRGVGGVF
;
A
#
# COMPACT_ATOMS: atom_id res chain seq x y z
N TYR A 1 14.05 0.40 6.39
CA TYR A 1 12.99 1.41 6.33
C TYR A 1 11.60 0.78 6.49
N PHE A 2 11.19 -0.18 5.64
CA PHE A 2 9.82 -0.74 5.63
C PHE A 2 9.43 -1.45 6.93
N LEU A 3 10.31 -2.25 7.52
CA LEU A 3 10.07 -2.88 8.83
C LEU A 3 9.85 -1.83 9.92
N GLY A 4 10.68 -0.78 9.95
CA GLY A 4 10.49 0.33 10.89
C GLY A 4 9.22 1.15 10.62
N LEU A 5 8.76 1.23 9.36
CA LEU A 5 7.48 1.85 9.03
C LEU A 5 6.30 1.01 9.55
N GLN A 6 6.33 -0.31 9.28
CA GLN A 6 5.33 -1.24 9.81
C GLN A 6 5.22 -1.13 11.35
N GLU A 7 6.36 -1.18 12.04
CA GLU A 7 6.37 -1.12 13.51
C GLU A 7 5.76 0.18 14.05
N ARG A 8 6.13 1.34 13.47
CA ARG A 8 5.55 2.64 13.89
C ARG A 8 4.04 2.68 13.68
N ILE A 9 3.56 2.19 12.54
CA ILE A 9 2.12 2.17 12.24
C ILE A 9 1.38 1.25 13.20
N VAL A 10 1.90 0.04 13.41
CA VAL A 10 1.27 -0.97 14.27
C VAL A 10 1.26 -0.55 15.73
N SER A 11 2.35 0.06 16.22
CA SER A 11 2.43 0.59 17.59
C SER A 11 1.39 1.71 17.79
N ALA A 12 1.33 2.69 16.90
CA ALA A 12 0.36 3.78 17.02
C ALA A 12 -1.10 3.29 16.90
N ALA A 13 -1.38 2.36 16.01
CA ALA A 13 -2.72 1.78 15.87
C ALA A 13 -3.09 0.90 17.07
N GLY A 14 -2.14 0.15 17.62
CA GLY A 14 -2.35 -0.66 18.84
C GLY A 14 -2.57 0.19 20.09
N GLU A 15 -1.83 1.29 20.23
CA GLU A 15 -2.06 2.28 21.32
C GLU A 15 -3.46 2.90 21.22
N LEU A 16 -3.89 3.27 20.01
CA LEU A 16 -5.23 3.81 19.76
C LEU A 16 -6.34 2.80 20.07
N ASP A 17 -6.13 1.54 19.69
CA ASP A 17 -7.11 0.46 19.89
C ASP A 17 -7.13 -0.04 21.36
N GLY A 18 -6.01 0.05 22.06
CA GLY A 18 -5.79 -0.55 23.37
C GLY A 18 -5.51 -2.06 23.34
N GLN A 19 -5.27 -2.63 22.13
CA GLN A 19 -4.93 -4.04 21.94
C GLN A 19 -3.72 -4.19 21.01
N PRO A 20 -2.85 -5.19 21.28
CA PRO A 20 -1.71 -5.46 20.42
C PRO A 20 -2.15 -6.14 19.11
N PHE A 21 -1.39 -5.92 18.04
CA PHE A 21 -1.52 -6.69 16.82
C PHE A 21 -0.88 -8.07 16.96
N LEU A 22 -1.55 -9.08 16.48
CA LEU A 22 -0.99 -10.43 16.29
C LEU A 22 0.12 -10.36 15.23
N THR A 23 1.15 -11.17 15.42
CA THR A 23 2.29 -11.24 14.49
C THR A 23 2.35 -12.63 13.88
N ASP A 24 2.39 -12.69 12.56
CA ASP A 24 2.64 -13.90 11.78
C ASP A 24 3.82 -13.64 10.84
N ALA A 25 4.96 -14.27 11.15
CA ALA A 25 6.15 -14.23 10.31
C ALA A 25 6.15 -15.45 9.39
N TRP A 26 6.26 -15.20 8.09
CA TRP A 26 6.22 -16.24 7.08
C TRP A 26 7.45 -16.20 6.18
N GLN A 27 7.82 -17.38 5.65
CA GLN A 27 8.89 -17.54 4.68
C GLN A 27 8.42 -18.44 3.55
N ARG A 28 8.72 -18.07 2.32
CA ARG A 28 8.50 -18.90 1.14
C ARG A 28 9.66 -19.87 0.97
N PRO A 29 9.39 -21.12 0.59
CA PRO A 29 10.46 -22.09 0.35
C PRO A 29 11.34 -21.64 -0.82
N ALA A 30 12.64 -21.94 -0.72
CA ALA A 30 13.60 -21.71 -1.79
C ALA A 30 13.28 -22.58 -3.03
N GLY A 31 13.59 -22.07 -4.22
CA GLY A 31 13.38 -22.80 -5.49
C GLY A 31 11.95 -22.69 -6.06
N GLY A 32 11.08 -21.93 -5.41
CA GLY A 32 9.74 -21.61 -5.93
C GLY A 32 9.74 -20.53 -7.02
N LYS A 33 8.58 -20.30 -7.65
CA LYS A 33 8.39 -19.18 -8.59
C LYS A 33 8.62 -17.82 -7.92
N LEU A 34 8.29 -17.73 -6.63
CA LEU A 34 8.53 -16.58 -5.76
C LEU A 34 9.15 -17.09 -4.47
N GLU A 35 10.23 -16.46 -4.06
CA GLU A 35 10.93 -16.65 -2.80
C GLU A 35 10.78 -15.41 -1.93
N GLY A 36 11.22 -15.46 -0.69
CA GLY A 36 11.24 -14.31 0.21
C GLY A 36 10.49 -14.57 1.50
N ASP A 37 10.28 -13.50 2.23
CA ASP A 37 9.69 -13.52 3.57
C ASP A 37 8.78 -12.31 3.80
N GLY A 38 8.13 -12.31 4.94
CA GLY A 38 7.33 -11.18 5.36
C GLY A 38 6.82 -11.33 6.79
N ILE A 39 6.26 -10.24 7.27
CA ILE A 39 5.65 -10.16 8.59
C ILE A 39 4.25 -9.59 8.42
N THR A 40 3.26 -10.39 8.73
CA THR A 40 1.86 -9.99 8.78
C THR A 40 1.53 -9.55 10.21
N ARG A 41 0.98 -8.36 10.37
CA ARG A 41 0.50 -7.84 11.65
C ARG A 41 -1.00 -7.61 11.54
N LEU A 42 -1.78 -8.33 12.36
CA LEU A 42 -3.23 -8.38 12.29
C LEU A 42 -3.88 -7.96 13.59
N ILE A 43 -4.99 -7.26 13.51
CA ILE A 43 -5.92 -7.04 14.60
C ILE A 43 -7.32 -7.47 14.16
N GLU A 44 -8.00 -8.21 15.03
CA GLU A 44 -9.39 -8.65 14.85
C GLU A 44 -10.15 -8.41 16.14
N ASN A 45 -11.39 -7.95 15.99
CA ASN A 45 -12.28 -7.66 17.12
C ASN A 45 -11.69 -6.65 18.11
N GLY A 46 -10.90 -5.68 17.62
CA GLY A 46 -10.36 -4.60 18.42
C GLY A 46 -11.43 -3.64 18.95
N ASN A 47 -11.07 -2.77 19.87
CA ASN A 47 -12.01 -1.79 20.46
C ASN A 47 -12.37 -0.68 19.46
N VAL A 48 -11.43 -0.27 18.63
CA VAL A 48 -11.54 0.78 17.60
C VAL A 48 -11.56 0.16 16.20
N LEU A 49 -10.67 -0.79 15.95
CA LEU A 49 -10.56 -1.49 14.69
C LEU A 49 -11.32 -2.82 14.75
N GLU A 50 -12.38 -2.96 13.96
CA GLU A 50 -13.07 -4.25 13.81
C GLU A 50 -12.09 -5.29 13.28
N ARG A 51 -11.32 -4.90 12.27
CA ARG A 51 -10.20 -5.68 11.73
C ARG A 51 -9.19 -4.78 11.05
N GLY A 52 -7.96 -5.22 10.99
CA GLY A 52 -6.91 -4.53 10.28
C GLY A 52 -5.72 -5.41 10.01
N GLY A 53 -5.01 -5.08 8.95
CA GLY A 53 -3.74 -5.72 8.62
C GLY A 53 -2.73 -4.66 8.21
N CYS A 54 -1.49 -4.84 8.67
CA CYS A 54 -0.34 -4.07 8.23
C CYS A 54 0.78 -5.05 7.91
N ASN A 55 1.06 -5.23 6.64
CA ASN A 55 1.87 -6.35 6.15
C ASN A 55 3.15 -5.83 5.51
N PHE A 56 4.29 -6.29 6.00
CA PHE A 56 5.57 -6.18 5.31
C PHE A 56 5.80 -7.42 4.47
N SER A 57 6.35 -7.26 3.27
CA SER A 57 6.86 -8.35 2.45
C SER A 57 8.14 -7.97 1.73
N HIS A 58 9.03 -8.95 1.57
CA HIS A 58 10.18 -8.91 0.68
C HIS A 58 10.14 -10.15 -0.19
N VAL A 59 9.84 -10.00 -1.45
CA VAL A 59 9.63 -11.09 -2.41
C VAL A 59 10.62 -11.00 -3.55
N LYS A 60 11.16 -12.13 -3.95
CA LYS A 60 12.07 -12.30 -5.09
C LYS A 60 11.42 -13.20 -6.13
N GLY A 61 11.62 -12.90 -7.39
CA GLY A 61 11.11 -13.72 -8.48
C GLY A 61 12.06 -13.77 -9.67
N GLN A 62 11.95 -14.84 -10.45
CA GLN A 62 12.82 -15.08 -11.61
C GLN A 62 12.44 -14.24 -12.83
N ALA A 63 11.23 -13.70 -12.88
CA ALA A 63 10.75 -12.86 -13.97
C ALA A 63 9.73 -11.83 -13.46
N LEU A 64 9.90 -10.59 -13.84
CA LEU A 64 8.96 -9.51 -13.54
C LEU A 64 7.57 -9.83 -14.12
N PRO A 65 6.50 -9.56 -13.36
CA PRO A 65 5.14 -9.74 -13.86
C PRO A 65 4.83 -8.73 -14.98
N PRO A 66 3.98 -9.09 -15.97
CA PRO A 66 3.62 -8.19 -17.08
C PRO A 66 3.11 -6.81 -16.64
N SER A 67 2.40 -6.74 -15.52
CA SER A 67 1.92 -5.47 -14.96
C SER A 67 3.04 -4.52 -14.52
N ALA A 68 4.20 -5.05 -14.12
CA ALA A 68 5.35 -4.24 -13.73
C ALA A 68 6.20 -3.80 -14.95
N THR A 69 6.02 -4.45 -16.10
CA THR A 69 6.77 -4.17 -17.33
C THR A 69 5.97 -3.50 -18.42
N ALA A 70 4.69 -3.18 -18.17
CA ALA A 70 3.79 -2.55 -19.14
C ALA A 70 4.37 -1.25 -19.74
N HIS A 71 5.10 -0.47 -18.95
CA HIS A 71 5.76 0.77 -19.38
C HIS A 71 7.29 0.64 -19.49
N ARG A 72 7.81 -0.60 -19.33
CA ARG A 72 9.26 -0.93 -19.35
C ARG A 72 9.49 -2.28 -19.99
N PRO A 73 9.16 -2.43 -21.29
CA PRO A 73 9.26 -3.73 -21.99
C PRO A 73 10.68 -4.28 -22.02
N GLU A 74 11.70 -3.43 -21.91
CA GLU A 74 13.11 -3.80 -21.85
C GLU A 74 13.49 -4.57 -20.58
N LEU A 75 12.64 -4.57 -19.57
CA LEU A 75 12.81 -5.32 -18.31
C LEU A 75 12.01 -6.63 -18.29
N ALA A 76 11.30 -6.95 -19.36
CA ALA A 76 10.49 -8.17 -19.41
C ALA A 76 11.38 -9.42 -19.20
N GLY A 77 10.94 -10.30 -18.30
CA GLY A 77 11.67 -11.53 -17.98
C GLY A 77 12.88 -11.34 -17.05
N ALA A 78 13.22 -10.11 -16.65
CA ALA A 78 14.31 -9.90 -15.70
C ALA A 78 13.93 -10.43 -14.30
N PRO A 79 14.86 -11.07 -13.56
CA PRO A 79 14.69 -11.33 -12.13
C PRO A 79 14.42 -10.04 -11.38
N PHE A 80 13.74 -10.15 -10.23
CA PHE A 80 13.37 -8.97 -9.46
C PHE A 80 13.32 -9.23 -7.97
N GLU A 81 13.43 -8.14 -7.23
CA GLU A 81 13.06 -8.05 -5.82
C GLU A 81 11.97 -6.97 -5.66
N ALA A 82 10.98 -7.27 -4.84
CA ALA A 82 9.93 -6.33 -4.47
C ALA A 82 9.76 -6.34 -2.96
N MET A 83 9.77 -5.17 -2.35
CA MET A 83 9.58 -5.03 -0.92
C MET A 83 8.65 -3.86 -0.62
N GLY A 84 7.88 -3.98 0.44
CA GLY A 84 6.95 -2.91 0.80
C GLY A 84 6.12 -3.20 2.04
N VAL A 85 5.33 -2.19 2.39
CA VAL A 85 4.30 -2.27 3.43
C VAL A 85 2.95 -1.95 2.81
N SER A 86 1.97 -2.77 3.14
CA SER A 86 0.57 -2.57 2.75
C SER A 86 -0.31 -2.70 3.96
N LEU A 87 -1.30 -1.83 4.08
CA LEU A 87 -2.28 -1.90 5.16
C LEU A 87 -3.70 -1.64 4.67
N VAL A 88 -4.63 -2.22 5.38
CA VAL A 88 -6.05 -1.84 5.38
C VAL A 88 -6.54 -1.86 6.82
N PHE A 89 -7.17 -0.77 7.26
CA PHE A 89 -7.81 -0.69 8.57
C PHE A 89 -9.31 -0.44 8.39
N HIS A 90 -10.10 -1.30 9.01
CA HIS A 90 -11.56 -1.23 9.06
C HIS A 90 -12.00 -0.84 10.47
N PRO A 91 -12.37 0.42 10.70
CA PRO A 91 -12.88 0.85 11.98
C PRO A 91 -14.21 0.17 12.32
N ARG A 92 -14.43 -0.06 13.62
CA ARG A 92 -15.70 -0.61 14.13
C ARG A 92 -16.85 0.38 13.98
N ASN A 93 -16.56 1.67 14.16
CA ASN A 93 -17.55 2.73 13.98
C ASN A 93 -17.71 3.00 12.46
N PRO A 94 -18.90 2.79 11.87
CA PRO A 94 -19.14 3.00 10.45
C PRO A 94 -19.02 4.46 9.99
N TYR A 95 -19.00 5.41 10.92
CA TYR A 95 -18.74 6.82 10.63
C TYR A 95 -17.26 7.15 10.46
N VAL A 96 -16.36 6.23 10.82
CA VAL A 96 -14.92 6.37 10.58
C VAL A 96 -14.55 5.61 9.32
N PRO A 97 -13.93 6.27 8.32
CA PRO A 97 -13.64 5.64 7.04
C PRO A 97 -12.62 4.50 7.12
N THR A 98 -12.78 3.51 6.24
CA THR A 98 -11.73 2.54 5.94
C THR A 98 -10.59 3.23 5.22
N VAL A 99 -9.36 2.99 5.68
CA VAL A 99 -8.14 3.49 5.04
C VAL A 99 -7.31 2.35 4.47
N HIS A 100 -6.79 2.56 3.27
CA HIS A 100 -5.81 1.70 2.62
C HIS A 100 -4.53 2.49 2.34
N MET A 101 -3.38 1.86 2.50
CA MET A 101 -2.08 2.40 2.10
C MET A 101 -1.19 1.28 1.56
N ASN A 102 -0.39 1.61 0.57
CA ASN A 102 0.69 0.77 0.09
C ASN A 102 1.91 1.64 -0.25
N VAL A 103 3.09 1.23 0.18
CA VAL A 103 4.36 1.79 -0.26
C VAL A 103 5.32 0.66 -0.57
N ARG A 104 5.95 0.71 -1.74
CA ARG A 104 6.77 -0.38 -2.24
C ARG A 104 7.98 0.09 -3.04
N CYS A 105 9.01 -0.74 -3.04
CA CYS A 105 10.19 -0.61 -3.86
C CYS A 105 10.31 -1.85 -4.74
N PHE A 106 10.57 -1.66 -6.02
CA PHE A 106 10.92 -2.71 -6.97
C PHE A 106 12.36 -2.54 -7.43
N ALA A 107 13.07 -3.64 -7.58
CA ALA A 107 14.38 -3.71 -8.21
C ALA A 107 14.37 -4.80 -9.29
N ALA A 108 14.48 -4.42 -10.55
CA ALA A 108 14.75 -5.35 -11.65
C ALA A 108 16.24 -5.62 -11.72
N LEU A 109 16.63 -6.86 -11.91
CA LEU A 109 18.01 -7.34 -11.88
C LEU A 109 18.40 -7.95 -13.25
N PRO A 110 18.42 -7.18 -14.34
CA PRO A 110 18.72 -7.70 -15.67
C PRO A 110 20.19 -8.17 -15.74
N ALA A 111 20.42 -9.34 -16.34
CA ALA A 111 21.76 -9.92 -16.47
C ALA A 111 22.73 -8.97 -17.20
N GLY A 112 23.93 -8.77 -16.64
CA GLY A 112 24.97 -7.95 -17.25
C GLY A 112 24.71 -6.43 -17.28
N ARG A 113 23.71 -5.94 -16.53
CA ARG A 113 23.33 -4.52 -16.44
C ARG A 113 23.15 -4.12 -14.97
N GLU A 114 23.23 -2.82 -14.70
CA GLU A 114 22.92 -2.29 -13.38
C GLU A 114 21.45 -2.52 -13.02
N PRO A 115 21.15 -2.75 -11.72
CA PRO A 115 19.77 -2.85 -11.24
C PRO A 115 18.95 -1.60 -11.57
N VAL A 116 17.72 -1.82 -11.98
CA VAL A 116 16.77 -0.72 -12.20
C VAL A 116 15.80 -0.70 -11.04
N VAL A 117 15.84 0.38 -10.24
CA VAL A 117 15.05 0.55 -9.02
C VAL A 117 14.00 1.62 -9.22
N TRP A 118 12.76 1.35 -8.77
CA TRP A 118 11.70 2.36 -8.71
C TRP A 118 10.78 2.14 -7.51
N PHE A 119 10.06 3.18 -7.18
CA PHE A 119 9.12 3.19 -6.08
C PHE A 119 7.69 3.36 -6.59
N GLY A 120 6.75 2.85 -5.84
CA GLY A 120 5.32 3.02 -6.07
C GLY A 120 4.57 2.96 -4.75
N GLY A 121 3.34 3.37 -4.81
CA GLY A 121 2.48 3.33 -3.64
C GLY A 121 1.29 4.25 -3.77
N GLY A 122 0.50 4.29 -2.74
CA GLY A 122 -0.66 5.15 -2.67
C GLY A 122 -1.36 5.01 -1.33
N MET A 123 -2.34 5.85 -1.13
CA MET A 123 -3.27 5.77 -0.02
C MET A 123 -4.64 6.28 -0.47
N ASP A 124 -5.69 5.63 -0.02
CA ASP A 124 -7.06 6.00 -0.34
C ASP A 124 -8.01 5.76 0.83
N LEU A 125 -9.11 6.47 0.83
CA LEU A 125 -10.11 6.48 1.89
C LEU A 125 -11.46 6.01 1.34
N THR A 126 -12.07 5.04 2.02
CA THR A 126 -13.39 4.50 1.63
C THR A 126 -14.36 4.57 2.82
N PRO A 127 -15.16 5.65 2.91
CA PRO A 127 -16.18 5.79 3.94
C PRO A 127 -17.40 4.92 3.64
N TYR A 128 -18.08 4.44 4.69
CA TYR A 128 -19.46 3.94 4.61
C TYR A 128 -20.46 5.08 4.58
N TYR A 129 -20.26 6.08 5.46
CA TYR A 129 -21.00 7.32 5.49
C TYR A 129 -20.03 8.46 5.21
N GLY A 130 -20.28 9.21 4.12
CA GLY A 130 -19.39 10.28 3.68
C GLY A 130 -19.60 11.56 4.49
N PHE A 131 -18.50 12.07 5.07
CA PHE A 131 -18.43 13.42 5.61
C PHE A 131 -17.43 14.25 4.79
N GLU A 132 -17.84 15.43 4.41
CA GLU A 132 -17.00 16.31 3.57
C GLU A 132 -15.68 16.65 4.29
N GLU A 133 -15.74 16.86 5.58
CA GLU A 133 -14.59 17.21 6.42
C GLU A 133 -13.51 16.13 6.39
N ASP A 134 -13.90 14.86 6.41
CA ASP A 134 -12.97 13.72 6.34
C ASP A 134 -12.28 13.67 4.98
N ALA A 135 -13.04 13.85 3.90
CA ALA A 135 -12.48 13.87 2.55
C ALA A 135 -11.51 15.05 2.36
N VAL A 136 -11.90 16.26 2.81
CA VAL A 136 -11.07 17.47 2.76
C VAL A 136 -9.79 17.29 3.57
N HIS A 137 -9.90 16.75 4.80
CA HIS A 137 -8.75 16.48 5.67
C HIS A 137 -7.78 15.48 5.02
N PHE A 138 -8.30 14.36 4.55
CA PHE A 138 -7.49 13.31 3.93
C PHE A 138 -6.73 13.80 2.69
N HIS A 139 -7.44 14.48 1.77
CA HIS A 139 -6.80 15.05 0.58
C HIS A 139 -5.82 16.17 0.90
N ARG A 140 -6.05 16.93 1.96
CA ARG A 140 -5.09 17.93 2.45
C ARG A 140 -3.81 17.25 2.93
N ALA A 141 -3.93 16.19 3.75
CA ALA A 141 -2.77 15.41 4.22
C ALA A 141 -1.97 14.81 3.05
N CYS A 142 -2.65 14.23 2.05
CA CYS A 142 -2.01 13.73 0.84
C CYS A 142 -1.27 14.82 0.06
N ARG A 143 -1.91 15.98 -0.13
CA ARG A 143 -1.31 17.14 -0.81
C ARG A 143 -0.09 17.65 -0.06
N ASP A 144 -0.19 17.82 1.26
CA ASP A 144 0.86 18.38 2.08
C ASP A 144 2.08 17.44 2.15
N ALA A 145 1.87 16.12 2.13
CA ALA A 145 2.92 15.13 2.02
C ALA A 145 3.67 15.18 0.67
N LEU A 146 2.99 15.55 -0.42
CA LEU A 146 3.57 15.64 -1.75
C LEU A 146 4.13 17.03 -2.08
N ALA A 147 3.69 18.07 -1.39
CA ALA A 147 4.05 19.46 -1.69
C ALA A 147 5.56 19.73 -1.75
N PRO A 148 6.42 19.14 -0.90
CA PRO A 148 7.87 19.34 -0.98
C PRO A 148 8.50 18.84 -2.30
N PHE A 149 7.82 17.93 -3.01
CA PHE A 149 8.32 17.29 -4.23
C PHE A 149 7.72 17.92 -5.52
N GLY A 150 6.64 18.71 -5.40
CA GLY A 150 6.06 19.42 -6.52
C GLY A 150 4.57 19.71 -6.36
N ALA A 151 4.17 20.94 -6.68
CA ALA A 151 2.79 21.41 -6.49
C ALA A 151 1.74 20.64 -7.32
N ASN A 152 2.14 20.08 -8.48
CA ASN A 152 1.25 19.36 -9.39
C ASN A 152 1.13 17.86 -9.11
N LEU A 153 1.83 17.33 -8.10
CA LEU A 153 1.84 15.90 -7.85
C LEU A 153 0.51 15.40 -7.28
N HIS A 154 -0.08 16.13 -6.34
CA HIS A 154 -1.37 15.72 -5.77
C HIS A 154 -2.49 15.60 -6.83
N PRO A 155 -2.79 16.59 -7.66
CA PRO A 155 -3.85 16.43 -8.66
C PRO A 155 -3.54 15.32 -9.69
N ARG A 156 -2.28 15.14 -10.05
CA ARG A 156 -1.84 14.07 -10.95
C ARG A 156 -2.08 12.69 -10.36
N PHE A 157 -1.63 12.46 -9.13
CA PHE A 157 -1.73 11.17 -8.46
C PHE A 157 -3.14 10.90 -7.96
N LYS A 158 -3.91 11.93 -7.62
CA LYS A 158 -5.34 11.80 -7.33
C LYS A 158 -6.11 11.29 -8.54
N LYS A 159 -5.89 11.88 -9.70
CA LYS A 159 -6.50 11.42 -10.95
C LYS A 159 -6.14 9.97 -11.25
N TRP A 160 -4.87 9.60 -11.10
CA TRP A 160 -4.41 8.22 -11.30
C TRP A 160 -5.05 7.25 -10.31
N CYS A 161 -5.15 7.62 -9.03
CA CYS A 161 -5.84 6.83 -8.02
C CYS A 161 -7.30 6.54 -8.39
N ASP A 162 -8.05 7.55 -8.83
CA ASP A 162 -9.44 7.41 -9.25
C ASP A 162 -9.59 6.47 -10.46
N GLU A 163 -8.69 6.56 -11.43
CA GLU A 163 -8.68 5.70 -12.61
C GLU A 163 -8.30 4.25 -12.28
N TYR A 164 -7.28 4.06 -11.43
CA TYR A 164 -6.76 2.75 -11.08
C TYR A 164 -7.74 1.92 -10.26
N PHE A 165 -8.42 2.55 -9.28
CA PHE A 165 -9.38 1.91 -8.41
C PHE A 165 -10.83 2.05 -8.87
N TYR A 166 -11.06 2.48 -10.10
CA TYR A 166 -12.40 2.65 -10.64
C TYR A 166 -13.20 1.33 -10.66
N LEU A 167 -14.39 1.35 -10.08
CA LEU A 167 -15.29 0.21 -9.99
C LEU A 167 -16.17 0.12 -11.24
N LYS A 168 -15.68 -0.53 -12.29
CA LYS A 168 -16.33 -0.62 -13.60
C LYS A 168 -17.76 -1.16 -13.54
N HIS A 169 -17.99 -2.15 -12.66
CA HIS A 169 -19.29 -2.79 -12.49
C HIS A 169 -20.33 -1.90 -11.79
N ARG A 170 -19.89 -0.84 -11.12
CA ARG A 170 -20.74 0.15 -10.44
C ARG A 170 -20.71 1.52 -11.11
N ASN A 171 -19.81 1.72 -12.06
CA ASN A 171 -19.58 2.98 -12.74
C ASN A 171 -19.28 4.14 -11.77
N GLU A 172 -18.42 3.91 -10.78
CA GLU A 172 -18.06 4.87 -9.74
C GLU A 172 -16.59 4.76 -9.30
N PRO A 173 -15.97 5.83 -8.78
CA PRO A 173 -14.69 5.75 -8.08
C PRO A 173 -14.80 4.93 -6.80
N ARG A 174 -13.68 4.35 -6.33
CA ARG A 174 -13.63 3.73 -5.02
C ARG A 174 -13.51 4.80 -3.92
N GLY A 175 -14.53 4.93 -3.08
CA GLY A 175 -14.58 5.90 -1.98
C GLY A 175 -14.35 7.35 -2.44
N VAL A 176 -13.60 8.10 -1.67
CA VAL A 176 -13.22 9.49 -2.00
C VAL A 176 -11.88 9.58 -2.76
N GLY A 177 -11.31 8.42 -3.10
CA GLY A 177 -9.99 8.33 -3.72
C GLY A 177 -8.86 8.63 -2.75
N GLY A 178 -7.79 9.16 -3.28
CA GLY A 178 -6.56 9.46 -2.57
C GLY A 178 -5.45 9.82 -3.55
N VAL A 179 -4.29 9.18 -3.42
CA VAL A 179 -3.14 9.32 -4.32
C VAL A 179 -2.55 7.95 -4.66
N PHE A 180 -2.11 7.77 -5.92
CA PHE A 180 -1.50 6.52 -6.39
C PHE A 180 -0.43 6.79 -7.45
#